data_e451c482f827da62b5ba4306bb3b6df0
#
_entry.id   e451c482f827da62b5ba4306bb3b6df0
#
_cell.length_a   1.000
_cell.length_b   1.000
_cell.length_c   1.000
_cell.angle_alpha   90.00
_cell.angle_beta   90.00
_cell.angle_gamma   90.00
#
_symmetry.space_group_name_H-M   'P 1'
#
loop_
_entity.id
_entity.type
_entity.pdbx_description
1 polymer ?
#
loop_
_entity_poly.entity_id
_entity_poly.type
_entity_poly.pdbx_seq_one_letter_code
_entity_poly.pdbx_strand_id
1 'polypeptide(L)'
;MKIENELKLDFSDVLIRPKRSILKSRSDINLEREFKFPHSTQIWKGIPIIASNMDTVGTIDMYHSLKNYNILTCFHKFMNINEYPDNERNKYIISIGIRNEDFLKLNEILK
;
A
#
# COMPACT_ATOMS: atom_id res chain seq x y z
N MET A 1 -4.29 -29.35 -11.21
CA MET A 1 -3.14 -28.43 -11.11
C MET A 1 -3.08 -27.62 -12.39
N LYS A 2 -3.05 -26.30 -12.32
CA LYS A 2 -2.90 -25.41 -13.49
C LYS A 2 -1.41 -25.09 -13.65
N ILE A 3 -0.84 -25.37 -14.79
CA ILE A 3 0.56 -25.02 -15.12
C ILE A 3 0.52 -23.83 -16.07
N GLU A 4 1.19 -22.75 -15.73
CA GLU A 4 1.35 -21.57 -16.57
C GLU A 4 2.74 -21.60 -17.21
N ASN A 5 2.79 -21.51 -18.54
CA ASN A 5 4.05 -21.55 -19.29
C ASN A 5 4.69 -20.16 -19.48
N GLU A 6 4.14 -19.13 -18.83
CA GLU A 6 4.71 -17.80 -18.88
C GLU A 6 6.01 -17.72 -18.08
N LEU A 7 7.00 -17.00 -18.61
CA LEU A 7 8.24 -16.69 -17.90
C LEU A 7 7.92 -15.84 -16.68
N LYS A 8 8.22 -16.34 -15.48
CA LYS A 8 8.10 -15.61 -14.22
C LYS A 8 9.52 -15.27 -13.75
N LEU A 9 9.80 -13.97 -13.60
CA LEU A 9 11.11 -13.45 -13.20
C LEU A 9 11.07 -13.06 -11.72
N ASP A 10 12.16 -13.35 -11.01
CA ASP A 10 12.43 -12.85 -9.66
C ASP A 10 13.40 -11.66 -9.72
N PHE A 11 13.62 -10.98 -8.61
CA PHE A 11 14.55 -9.86 -8.53
C PHE A 11 16.00 -10.24 -8.88
N SER A 12 16.40 -11.49 -8.64
CA SER A 12 17.69 -12.03 -9.04
C SER A 12 17.88 -12.19 -10.55
N ASP A 13 16.76 -12.22 -11.31
CA ASP A 13 16.77 -12.46 -12.75
C ASP A 13 16.81 -11.17 -13.57
N VAL A 14 16.75 -10.01 -12.91
CA VAL A 14 16.61 -8.70 -13.57
C VAL A 14 17.63 -7.69 -13.08
N LEU A 15 18.01 -6.77 -13.97
CA LEU A 15 18.85 -5.63 -13.65
C LEU A 15 18.16 -4.33 -14.08
N ILE A 16 18.35 -3.28 -13.28
CA ILE A 16 17.86 -1.95 -13.65
C ILE A 16 18.72 -1.41 -14.81
N ARG A 17 18.06 -1.19 -15.96
CA ARG A 17 18.71 -0.58 -17.11
C ARG A 17 18.84 0.94 -16.91
N PRO A 18 20.06 1.51 -16.88
CA PRO A 18 20.24 2.94 -16.79
C PRO A 18 19.63 3.66 -18.00
N LYS A 19 18.99 4.80 -17.75
CA LYS A 19 18.45 5.69 -18.79
C LYS A 19 19.09 7.06 -18.66
N ARG A 20 19.18 7.79 -19.77
CA ARG A 20 19.58 9.20 -19.74
C ARG A 20 18.55 10.02 -18.96
N SER A 21 19.05 10.92 -18.13
CA SER A 21 18.23 11.88 -17.39
C SER A 21 18.65 13.29 -17.74
N ILE A 22 17.70 14.22 -17.76
CA ILE A 22 17.91 15.66 -17.87
C ILE A 22 17.99 16.33 -16.51
N LEU A 23 17.74 15.58 -15.42
CA LEU A 23 17.77 16.09 -14.06
C LEU A 23 19.21 16.39 -13.64
N LYS A 24 19.39 17.54 -12.98
CA LYS A 24 20.70 17.99 -12.49
C LYS A 24 20.99 17.53 -11.07
N SER A 25 19.96 17.31 -10.26
CA SER A 25 20.07 16.89 -8.87
C SER A 25 19.09 15.77 -8.54
N ARG A 26 19.41 14.97 -7.54
CA ARG A 26 18.46 14.00 -6.97
C ARG A 26 17.24 14.68 -6.32
N SER A 27 17.41 15.91 -5.82
CA SER A 27 16.32 16.71 -5.26
C SER A 27 15.25 17.12 -6.30
N ASP A 28 15.59 17.09 -7.59
CA ASP A 28 14.67 17.41 -8.68
C ASP A 28 13.71 16.25 -9.02
N ILE A 29 13.87 15.11 -8.35
CA ILE A 29 13.07 13.90 -8.62
C ILE A 29 11.74 14.00 -7.88
N ASN A 30 10.63 13.92 -8.62
CA ASN A 30 9.32 13.68 -8.04
C ASN A 30 9.02 12.17 -8.04
N LEU A 31 8.89 11.59 -6.85
CA LEU A 31 8.59 10.17 -6.64
C LEU A 31 7.09 9.87 -6.67
N GLU A 32 6.22 10.87 -6.57
CA GLU A 32 4.78 10.65 -6.58
C GLU A 32 4.30 10.17 -7.94
N ARG A 33 3.37 9.23 -7.91
CA ARG A 33 2.70 8.66 -9.09
C ARG A 33 1.21 8.56 -8.81
N GLU A 34 0.41 8.54 -9.86
CA GLU A 34 -1.04 8.35 -9.79
C GLU A 34 -1.40 6.91 -10.11
N PHE A 35 -2.27 6.33 -9.28
CA PHE A 35 -2.75 4.96 -9.43
C PHE A 35 -4.26 4.93 -9.34
N LYS A 36 -4.86 4.19 -10.28
CA LYS A 36 -6.26 3.81 -10.24
C LYS A 36 -6.36 2.33 -9.89
N PHE A 37 -6.89 2.04 -8.72
CA PHE A 37 -7.12 0.66 -8.32
C PHE A 37 -8.31 0.06 -9.09
N PRO A 38 -8.26 -1.24 -9.47
CA PRO A 38 -9.27 -1.86 -10.35
C PRO A 38 -10.72 -1.72 -9.89
N HIS A 39 -10.94 -1.71 -8.58
CA HIS A 39 -12.27 -1.67 -7.97
C HIS A 39 -12.59 -0.34 -7.29
N SER A 40 -11.83 0.71 -7.58
CA SER A 40 -12.04 2.06 -7.06
C SER A 40 -12.32 3.04 -8.19
N THR A 41 -13.23 3.97 -7.96
CA THR A 41 -13.46 5.12 -8.84
C THR A 41 -12.47 6.26 -8.58
N GLN A 42 -11.78 6.22 -7.43
CA GLN A 42 -10.85 7.26 -7.01
C GLN A 42 -9.44 6.98 -7.53
N ILE A 43 -8.72 8.05 -7.84
CA ILE A 43 -7.29 8.02 -8.14
C ILE A 43 -6.55 8.32 -6.84
N TRP A 44 -5.64 7.43 -6.47
CA TRP A 44 -4.70 7.69 -5.39
C TRP A 44 -3.39 8.23 -5.96
N LYS A 45 -2.84 9.28 -5.32
CA LYS A 45 -1.56 9.87 -5.68
C LYS A 45 -0.60 9.80 -4.52
N GLY A 46 0.58 9.24 -4.73
CA GLY A 46 1.62 9.14 -3.71
C GLY A 46 2.85 8.39 -4.18
N ILE A 47 3.77 8.15 -3.26
CA ILE A 47 4.97 7.37 -3.49
C ILE A 47 4.57 5.88 -3.53
N PRO A 48 4.94 5.11 -4.59
CA PRO A 48 4.48 3.74 -4.80
C PRO A 48 5.19 2.72 -3.89
N ILE A 49 5.10 2.96 -2.59
CA ILE A 49 5.60 2.09 -1.53
C ILE A 49 4.46 1.87 -0.56
N ILE A 50 4.29 0.66 -0.07
CA ILE A 50 3.28 0.28 0.90
C ILE A 50 3.98 -0.43 2.05
N ALA A 51 3.83 0.07 3.28
CA ALA A 51 4.22 -0.68 4.46
C ALA A 51 3.32 -1.92 4.59
N SER A 52 3.93 -3.10 4.72
CA SER A 52 3.22 -4.38 4.66
C SER A 52 2.31 -4.59 5.87
N ASN A 53 1.29 -5.46 5.69
CA ASN A 53 0.28 -5.80 6.70
C ASN A 53 0.77 -6.78 7.78
N MET A 54 2.05 -6.72 8.11
CA MET A 54 2.64 -7.49 9.21
C MET A 54 2.34 -6.78 10.53
N ASP A 55 2.14 -7.55 11.61
CA ASP A 55 1.78 -7.05 12.94
C ASP A 55 2.82 -6.08 13.56
N THR A 56 4.06 -6.18 13.14
CA THR A 56 5.15 -5.28 13.56
C THR A 56 5.45 -4.14 12.56
N VAL A 57 4.81 -4.12 11.38
CA VAL A 57 5.04 -3.13 10.32
C VAL A 57 3.78 -2.32 10.02
N GLY A 58 2.65 -2.99 9.81
CA GLY A 58 1.36 -2.34 9.51
C GLY A 58 0.67 -1.79 10.74
N THR A 59 1.33 -0.90 11.47
CA THR A 59 0.91 -0.33 12.76
C THR A 59 0.48 1.12 12.63
N ILE A 60 -0.20 1.64 13.67
CA ILE A 60 -0.61 3.04 13.73
C ILE A 60 0.60 3.99 13.77
N ASP A 61 1.69 3.60 14.42
CA ASP A 61 2.92 4.40 14.47
C ASP A 61 3.58 4.52 13.10
N MET A 62 3.60 3.40 12.33
CA MET A 62 4.09 3.40 10.97
C MET A 62 3.23 4.31 10.09
N TYR A 63 1.90 4.24 10.22
CA TYR A 63 0.99 5.11 9.51
C TYR A 63 1.26 6.60 9.81
N HIS A 64 1.40 6.98 11.08
CA HIS A 64 1.69 8.37 11.44
C HIS A 64 3.03 8.87 10.89
N SER A 65 4.01 7.99 10.79
CA SER A 65 5.31 8.30 10.21
C SER A 65 5.27 8.48 8.69
N LEU A 66 4.48 7.67 7.98
CA LEU A 66 4.49 7.58 6.52
C LEU A 66 3.45 8.47 5.82
N LYS A 67 2.33 8.78 6.47
CA LYS A 67 1.22 9.53 5.86
C LYS A 67 1.62 10.90 5.31
N ASN A 68 2.59 11.57 5.95
CA ASN A 68 3.08 12.89 5.53
C ASN A 68 3.93 12.84 4.27
N TYR A 69 4.42 11.67 3.91
CA TYR A 69 5.18 11.41 2.67
C TYR A 69 4.31 10.84 1.56
N ASN A 70 2.99 10.79 1.72
CA ASN A 70 2.07 10.14 0.80
C ASN A 70 2.47 8.68 0.49
N ILE A 71 2.87 7.95 1.52
CA ILE A 71 3.17 6.51 1.50
C ILE A 71 2.05 5.78 2.22
N LEU A 72 1.53 4.71 1.63
CA LEU A 72 0.46 3.92 2.21
C LEU A 72 0.97 2.97 3.29
N THR A 73 0.18 2.80 4.33
CA THR A 73 0.35 1.73 5.31
C THR A 73 -0.79 0.73 5.17
N CYS A 74 -0.47 -0.54 5.02
CA CYS A 74 -1.45 -1.61 5.08
C CYS A 74 -1.53 -2.13 6.51
N PHE A 75 -2.61 -1.82 7.22
CA PHE A 75 -2.81 -2.24 8.60
C PHE A 75 -2.97 -3.75 8.72
N HIS A 76 -2.38 -4.35 9.75
CA HIS A 76 -2.54 -5.77 10.02
C HIS A 76 -3.95 -6.07 10.53
N LYS A 77 -4.45 -7.27 10.25
CA LYS A 77 -5.84 -7.68 10.57
C LYS A 77 -6.18 -7.72 12.07
N PHE A 78 -5.17 -7.72 12.94
CA PHE A 78 -5.34 -7.82 14.40
C PHE A 78 -5.53 -6.46 15.08
N MET A 79 -5.48 -5.33 14.36
CA MET A 79 -5.79 -4.02 14.93
C MET A 79 -7.19 -3.97 15.50
N ASN A 80 -7.37 -3.25 16.61
CA ASN A 80 -8.70 -2.99 17.15
C ASN A 80 -9.46 -1.96 16.31
N ILE A 81 -10.79 -2.05 16.28
CA ILE A 81 -11.65 -1.17 15.45
C ILE A 81 -11.42 0.32 15.80
N ASN A 82 -11.27 0.62 17.08
CA ASN A 82 -11.08 2.00 17.56
C ASN A 82 -9.70 2.61 17.26
N GLU A 83 -8.77 1.83 16.72
CA GLU A 83 -7.42 2.29 16.37
C GLU A 83 -7.32 2.80 14.94
N TYR A 84 -8.34 2.55 14.11
CA TYR A 84 -8.34 3.02 12.72
C TYR A 84 -8.59 4.53 12.66
N PRO A 85 -7.80 5.28 11.85
CA PRO A 85 -7.98 6.73 11.71
C PRO A 85 -9.28 7.07 10.98
N ASP A 86 -10.14 7.89 11.58
CA ASP A 86 -11.47 8.21 11.03
C ASP A 86 -11.44 9.11 9.79
N ASN A 87 -10.46 10.01 9.68
CA ASN A 87 -10.52 11.14 8.75
C ASN A 87 -9.60 11.05 7.52
N GLU A 88 -8.83 9.97 7.35
CA GLU A 88 -7.82 9.88 6.29
C GLU A 88 -7.85 8.50 5.60
N ARG A 89 -9.04 8.00 5.30
CA ARG A 89 -9.27 6.65 4.74
C ARG A 89 -8.55 6.38 3.41
N ASN A 90 -8.15 7.41 2.70
CA ASN A 90 -7.37 7.31 1.47
C ASN A 90 -5.85 7.15 1.69
N LYS A 91 -5.38 7.13 2.94
CA LYS A 91 -3.95 7.04 3.28
C LYS A 91 -3.55 5.70 3.90
N TYR A 92 -4.46 4.76 4.00
CA TYR A 92 -4.16 3.42 4.51
C TYR A 92 -4.98 2.35 3.80
N ILE A 93 -4.57 1.10 3.99
CA ILE A 93 -5.24 -0.10 3.49
C ILE A 93 -5.60 -0.97 4.69
N ILE A 94 -6.75 -1.61 4.64
CA ILE A 94 -7.22 -2.52 5.68
C ILE A 94 -7.00 -3.95 5.23
N SER A 95 -6.34 -4.77 6.07
CA SER A 95 -6.28 -6.21 5.88
C SER A 95 -7.37 -6.89 6.69
N ILE A 96 -8.09 -7.79 6.04
CA ILE A 96 -9.08 -8.67 6.71
C ILE A 96 -8.82 -10.13 6.37
N GLY A 97 -9.35 -11.03 7.18
CA GLY A 97 -9.45 -12.46 6.85
C GLY A 97 -10.67 -12.75 5.97
N ILE A 98 -11.00 -14.03 5.84
CA ILE A 98 -12.09 -14.52 4.98
C ILE A 98 -13.29 -15.04 5.76
N ARG A 99 -13.30 -14.93 7.08
CA ARG A 99 -14.38 -15.39 7.93
C ARG A 99 -15.49 -14.34 8.01
N ASN A 100 -16.71 -14.76 8.33
CA ASN A 100 -17.84 -13.84 8.50
C ASN A 100 -17.55 -12.76 9.55
N GLU A 101 -16.88 -13.09 10.64
CA GLU A 101 -16.45 -12.14 11.68
C GLU A 101 -15.51 -11.04 11.13
N ASP A 102 -14.64 -11.37 10.17
CA ASP A 102 -13.74 -10.41 9.54
C ASP A 102 -14.52 -9.38 8.69
N PHE A 103 -15.57 -9.85 7.99
CA PHE A 103 -16.45 -8.96 7.21
C PHE A 103 -17.32 -8.08 8.11
N LEU A 104 -17.79 -8.60 9.26
CA LEU A 104 -18.51 -7.78 10.24
C LEU A 104 -17.61 -6.68 10.78
N LYS A 105 -16.38 -7.02 11.16
CA LYS A 105 -15.38 -6.05 11.59
C LYS A 105 -15.12 -4.98 10.52
N LEU A 106 -14.95 -5.37 9.25
CA LEU A 106 -14.77 -4.40 8.16
C LEU A 106 -15.93 -3.43 8.05
N ASN A 107 -17.17 -3.94 8.12
CA ASN A 107 -18.37 -3.11 8.06
C ASN A 107 -18.45 -2.10 9.21
N GLU A 108 -17.93 -2.44 10.39
CA GLU A 108 -17.86 -1.51 11.53
C GLU A 108 -16.80 -0.42 11.31
N ILE A 109 -15.64 -0.78 10.77
CA ILE A 109 -14.57 0.18 10.44
C ILE A 109 -15.03 1.18 9.35
N LEU A 110 -15.90 0.75 8.43
CA LEU A 110 -16.35 1.57 7.28
C LEU A 110 -17.55 2.47 7.60
N LYS A 111 -18.17 2.33 8.77
CA LYS A 111 -19.22 3.25 9.25
C LYS A 111 -18.66 4.60 9.63
#